data_bdb53c4c72ba89ec0361fe2c8d0c4782
#
_entry.id   bdb53c4c72ba89ec0361fe2c8d0c4782
#
_cell.length_a   1.000
_cell.length_b   1.000
_cell.length_c   1.000
_cell.angle_alpha   90.00
_cell.angle_beta   90.00
_cell.angle_gamma   90.00
#
_symmetry.space_group_name_H-M   'P 1'
#
loop_
_entity.id
_entity.type
_entity.pdbx_description
1 polymer ?
#
loop_
_entity_poly.entity_id
_entity_poly.type
_entity_poly.pdbx_seq_one_letter_code
_entity_poly.pdbx_strand_id
1 'polypeptide(L)'
;AGPIASLSATAGIFFSIVASMLTSIHLIVGLFHVSLVAAASIIIVIVAALVFFGGINSSGMAGIFKILLVFATVFVGGILSYNDLGGLTGIRESFPAFPWLSLFGKGIEDSLFSLFSMVIGVISTQTYVQALFSAKDSATAAAGCVTAALIVIPVGLPSVMIGMYMHAMHPEINAIDA
;
A
#
# COMPACT_ATOMS: atom_id res chain seq x y z
N ALA A 1 3.97 29.77 -9.81
CA ALA A 1 3.51 28.36 -9.67
C ALA A 1 4.27 27.62 -8.56
N GLY A 2 5.60 27.86 -8.36
CA GLY A 2 6.42 27.15 -7.37
C GLY A 2 5.90 27.18 -5.93
N PRO A 3 5.60 28.34 -5.33
CA PRO A 3 5.17 28.40 -3.91
C PRO A 3 3.83 27.68 -3.66
N ILE A 4 2.89 27.77 -4.59
CA ILE A 4 1.58 27.12 -4.47
C ILE A 4 1.75 25.59 -4.54
N ALA A 5 2.53 25.10 -5.50
CA ALA A 5 2.83 23.68 -5.63
C ALA A 5 3.55 23.13 -4.38
N SER A 6 4.51 23.89 -3.83
CA SER A 6 5.22 23.53 -2.62
C SER A 6 4.30 23.46 -1.39
N LEU A 7 3.40 24.44 -1.24
CA LEU A 7 2.43 24.47 -0.15
C LEU A 7 1.44 23.29 -0.25
N SER A 8 0.93 23.04 -1.46
CA SER A 8 0.03 21.91 -1.71
C SER A 8 0.68 20.56 -1.42
N ALA A 9 1.93 20.37 -1.88
CA ALA A 9 2.69 19.16 -1.61
C ALA A 9 2.95 18.97 -0.10
N THR A 10 3.31 20.04 0.61
CA THR A 10 3.53 19.99 2.06
C THR A 10 2.25 19.62 2.82
N ALA A 11 1.12 20.18 2.44
CA ALA A 11 -0.17 19.83 3.02
C ALA A 11 -0.51 18.35 2.77
N GLY A 12 -0.32 17.86 1.55
CA GLY A 12 -0.55 16.45 1.21
C GLY A 12 0.32 15.49 2.03
N ILE A 13 1.61 15.82 2.19
CA ILE A 13 2.53 15.03 3.02
C ILE A 13 2.08 15.04 4.49
N PHE A 14 1.69 16.19 5.02
CA PHE A 14 1.22 16.31 6.39
C PHE A 14 0.01 15.40 6.65
N PHE A 15 -1.01 15.45 5.81
CA PHE A 15 -2.18 14.59 5.94
C PHE A 15 -1.83 13.09 5.79
N SER A 16 -0.92 12.76 4.89
CA SER A 16 -0.44 11.37 4.71
C SER A 16 0.28 10.85 5.97
N ILE A 17 1.11 11.68 6.59
CA ILE A 17 1.80 11.31 7.85
C ILE A 17 0.77 11.10 8.96
N VAL A 18 -0.18 12.01 9.12
CA VAL A 18 -1.24 11.91 10.15
C VAL A 18 -2.04 10.63 9.96
N ALA A 19 -2.49 10.33 8.74
CA ALA A 19 -3.23 9.11 8.43
C ALA A 19 -2.42 7.85 8.75
N SER A 20 -1.14 7.81 8.35
CA SER A 20 -0.25 6.68 8.63
C SER A 20 0.02 6.49 10.13
N MET A 21 0.16 7.58 10.87
CA MET A 21 0.32 7.53 12.34
C MET A 21 -0.94 7.00 13.01
N LEU A 22 -2.11 7.46 12.62
CA LEU A 22 -3.39 6.98 13.17
C LEU A 22 -3.56 5.48 12.93
N THR A 23 -3.32 5.01 11.72
CA THR A 23 -3.37 3.57 11.39
C THR A 23 -2.39 2.76 12.26
N SER A 24 -1.16 3.26 12.43
CA SER A 24 -0.15 2.60 13.26
C SER A 24 -0.54 2.56 14.73
N ILE A 25 -1.15 3.63 15.25
CA ILE A 25 -1.65 3.70 16.63
C ILE A 25 -2.75 2.66 16.85
N HIS A 26 -3.73 2.60 15.95
CA HIS A 26 -4.83 1.63 16.04
C HIS A 26 -4.30 0.19 15.96
N LEU A 27 -3.31 -0.08 15.12
CA LEU A 27 -2.67 -1.39 15.04
C LEU A 27 -2.02 -1.79 16.38
N ILE A 28 -1.28 -0.89 17.02
CA ILE A 28 -0.64 -1.15 18.32
C ILE A 28 -1.70 -1.36 19.41
N VAL A 29 -2.74 -0.54 19.43
CA VAL A 29 -3.86 -0.72 20.37
C VAL A 29 -4.51 -2.09 20.20
N GLY A 30 -4.78 -2.51 18.95
CA GLY A 30 -5.40 -3.80 18.65
C GLY A 30 -4.52 -5.00 19.01
N LEU A 31 -3.21 -4.93 18.73
CA LEU A 31 -2.29 -6.05 18.97
C LEU A 31 -1.89 -6.20 20.45
N PHE A 32 -1.65 -5.08 21.13
CA PHE A 32 -1.07 -5.07 22.47
C PHE A 32 -2.06 -4.70 23.56
N HIS A 33 -3.30 -4.34 23.20
CA HIS A 33 -4.35 -3.93 24.13
C HIS A 33 -3.94 -2.80 25.09
N VAL A 34 -3.08 -1.89 24.63
CA VAL A 34 -2.62 -0.72 25.37
C VAL A 34 -3.55 0.47 25.15
N SER A 35 -3.46 1.48 26.00
CA SER A 35 -4.23 2.71 25.83
C SER A 35 -3.79 3.48 24.60
N LEU A 36 -4.70 4.26 24.00
CA LEU A 36 -4.44 5.08 22.83
C LEU A 36 -3.25 6.03 23.03
N VAL A 37 -3.14 6.62 24.23
CA VAL A 37 -2.04 7.53 24.58
C VAL A 37 -0.70 6.80 24.64
N ALA A 38 -0.68 5.60 25.22
CA ALA A 38 0.53 4.79 25.27
C ALA A 38 0.98 4.36 23.84
N ALA A 39 0.05 3.91 23.01
CA ALA A 39 0.33 3.55 21.61
C ALA A 39 0.87 4.77 20.83
N ALA A 40 0.25 5.93 20.95
CA ALA A 40 0.71 7.17 20.33
C ALA A 40 2.12 7.55 20.79
N SER A 41 2.40 7.46 22.09
CA SER A 41 3.73 7.75 22.64
C SER A 41 4.80 6.80 22.08
N ILE A 42 4.50 5.51 21.98
CA ILE A 42 5.40 4.50 21.40
C ILE A 42 5.71 4.86 19.93
N ILE A 43 4.70 5.15 19.12
CA ILE A 43 4.90 5.50 17.71
C ILE A 43 5.74 6.78 17.58
N ILE A 44 5.44 7.82 18.37
CA ILE A 44 6.20 9.07 18.32
C ILE A 44 7.68 8.83 18.66
N VAL A 45 7.97 8.04 19.70
CA VAL A 45 9.35 7.71 20.10
C VAL A 45 10.07 6.93 19.01
N ILE A 46 9.42 5.93 18.40
CA ILE A 46 10.00 5.13 17.31
C ILE A 46 10.29 6.03 16.10
N VAL A 47 9.34 6.86 15.68
CA VAL A 47 9.53 7.78 14.54
C VAL A 47 10.63 8.79 14.82
N ALA A 48 10.65 9.39 16.02
CA ALA A 48 11.70 10.32 16.42
C ALA A 48 13.08 9.63 16.40
N ALA A 49 13.21 8.45 16.97
CA ALA A 49 14.45 7.69 16.95
C ALA A 49 14.91 7.38 15.52
N LEU A 50 14.01 6.93 14.63
CA LEU A 50 14.34 6.69 13.23
C LEU A 50 14.80 7.94 12.49
N VAL A 51 14.19 9.09 12.76
CA VAL A 51 14.56 10.37 12.13
C VAL A 51 15.91 10.88 12.67
N PHE A 52 16.12 10.85 14.00
CA PHE A 52 17.33 11.39 14.60
C PHE A 52 18.57 10.51 14.38
N PHE A 53 18.43 9.20 14.48
CA PHE A 53 19.57 8.28 14.39
C PHE A 53 19.75 7.66 13.00
N GLY A 54 18.71 7.66 12.21
CA GLY A 54 18.68 6.91 10.97
C GLY A 54 19.06 7.66 9.72
N GLY A 55 18.74 8.93 9.62
CA GLY A 55 18.98 9.72 8.43
C GLY A 55 18.44 9.06 7.14
N ILE A 56 18.98 9.44 5.99
CA ILE A 56 18.57 8.93 4.67
C ILE A 56 18.92 7.45 4.49
N ASN A 57 20.02 6.97 5.07
CA ASN A 57 20.48 5.59 4.92
C ASN A 57 19.59 4.59 5.66
N SER A 58 19.04 4.94 6.82
CA SER A 58 18.13 4.04 7.54
C SER A 58 16.77 3.92 6.84
N SER A 59 16.35 4.97 6.15
CA SER A 59 15.13 4.94 5.34
C SER A 59 15.21 3.88 4.23
N GLY A 60 16.38 3.73 3.60
CA GLY A 60 16.62 2.68 2.60
C GLY A 60 16.58 1.27 3.18
N MET A 61 17.26 1.02 4.31
CA MET A 61 17.24 -0.29 4.98
C MET A 61 15.85 -0.65 5.50
N ALA A 62 15.14 0.31 6.10
CA ALA A 62 13.77 0.11 6.54
C ALA A 62 12.84 -0.20 5.35
N GLY A 63 13.08 0.42 4.19
CA GLY A 63 12.37 0.14 2.95
C GLY A 63 12.55 -1.30 2.47
N ILE A 64 13.76 -1.83 2.47
CA ILE A 64 14.04 -3.22 2.09
C ILE A 64 13.36 -4.19 3.04
N PHE A 65 13.49 -3.97 4.35
CA PHE A 65 12.84 -4.82 5.35
C PHE A 65 11.31 -4.80 5.21
N LYS A 66 10.72 -3.61 4.99
CA LYS A 66 9.30 -3.44 4.72
C LYS A 66 8.85 -4.24 3.50
N ILE A 67 9.58 -4.17 2.38
CA ILE A 67 9.26 -4.92 1.16
C ILE A 67 9.26 -6.41 1.45
N LEU A 68 10.29 -6.95 2.08
CA LEU A 68 10.38 -8.38 2.41
C LEU A 68 9.21 -8.83 3.30
N LEU A 69 8.87 -8.03 4.32
CA LEU A 69 7.78 -8.34 5.23
C LEU A 69 6.42 -8.29 4.54
N VAL A 70 6.17 -7.24 3.74
CA VAL A 70 4.93 -7.11 2.97
C VAL A 70 4.78 -8.25 1.97
N PHE A 71 5.86 -8.60 1.25
CA PHE A 71 5.83 -9.74 0.32
C PHE A 71 5.52 -11.04 1.05
N ALA A 72 6.24 -11.34 2.13
CA ALA A 72 6.00 -12.55 2.90
C ALA A 72 4.54 -12.63 3.39
N THR A 73 4.03 -11.55 3.97
CA THR A 73 2.67 -11.51 4.51
C THR A 73 1.62 -11.65 3.42
N VAL A 74 1.75 -10.90 2.32
CA VAL A 74 0.77 -10.91 1.23
C VAL A 74 0.79 -12.24 0.47
N PHE A 75 1.96 -12.83 0.22
CA PHE A 75 2.03 -14.12 -0.45
C PHE A 75 1.50 -15.25 0.42
N VAL A 76 1.87 -15.30 1.70
CA VAL A 76 1.32 -16.30 2.64
C VAL A 76 -0.17 -16.12 2.78
N GLY A 77 -0.65 -14.90 3.04
CA GLY A 77 -2.08 -14.61 3.14
C GLY A 77 -2.84 -14.95 1.87
N GLY A 78 -2.29 -14.61 0.70
CA GLY A 78 -2.90 -14.93 -0.60
C GLY A 78 -3.00 -16.43 -0.87
N ILE A 79 -1.97 -17.22 -0.52
CA ILE A 79 -1.99 -18.68 -0.67
C ILE A 79 -3.03 -19.31 0.27
N LEU A 80 -3.07 -18.87 1.53
CA LEU A 80 -4.07 -19.34 2.49
C LEU A 80 -5.48 -19.02 1.99
N SER A 81 -5.74 -17.77 1.62
CA SER A 81 -7.03 -17.33 1.09
C SER A 81 -7.44 -18.11 -0.16
N TYR A 82 -6.50 -18.39 -1.07
CA TYR A 82 -6.77 -19.20 -2.26
C TYR A 82 -7.18 -20.63 -1.90
N ASN A 83 -6.52 -21.25 -0.93
CA ASN A 83 -6.85 -22.60 -0.48
C ASN A 83 -8.21 -22.65 0.23
N ASP A 84 -8.47 -21.68 1.10
CA ASP A 84 -9.72 -21.59 1.86
C ASP A 84 -10.95 -21.30 0.95
N LEU A 85 -10.73 -20.57 -0.15
CA LEU A 85 -11.75 -20.38 -1.20
C LEU A 85 -12.00 -21.63 -2.04
N GLY A 86 -11.27 -22.73 -1.83
CA GLY A 86 -11.40 -23.94 -2.63
C GLY A 86 -10.66 -23.90 -3.97
N GLY A 87 -9.63 -23.06 -4.06
CA GLY A 87 -8.80 -22.87 -5.25
C GLY A 87 -9.59 -22.25 -6.41
N LEU A 88 -9.14 -22.51 -7.64
CA LEU A 88 -9.73 -21.93 -8.85
C LEU A 88 -11.20 -22.34 -9.05
N THR A 89 -11.57 -23.55 -8.63
CA THR A 89 -12.94 -24.07 -8.77
C THR A 89 -13.87 -23.33 -7.81
N GLY A 90 -13.52 -23.23 -6.53
CA GLY A 90 -14.33 -22.52 -5.54
C GLY A 90 -14.45 -21.02 -5.83
N ILE A 91 -13.40 -20.39 -6.36
CA ILE A 91 -13.47 -19.01 -6.82
C ILE A 91 -14.48 -18.83 -7.95
N ARG A 92 -14.50 -19.72 -8.94
CA ARG A 92 -15.45 -19.64 -10.05
C ARG A 92 -16.88 -19.92 -9.64
N GLU A 93 -17.09 -20.75 -8.64
CA GLU A 93 -18.42 -21.04 -8.08
C GLU A 93 -18.95 -19.90 -7.22
N SER A 94 -18.08 -19.29 -6.42
CA SER A 94 -18.45 -18.21 -5.48
C SER A 94 -18.53 -16.84 -6.13
N PHE A 95 -17.74 -16.61 -7.19
CA PHE A 95 -17.62 -15.31 -7.84
C PHE A 95 -17.92 -15.43 -9.34
N PRO A 96 -19.01 -14.81 -9.82
CA PRO A 96 -19.33 -14.80 -11.24
C PRO A 96 -18.23 -14.07 -12.03
N ALA A 97 -18.01 -14.50 -13.28
CA ALA A 97 -16.97 -13.92 -14.13
C ALA A 97 -17.10 -12.40 -14.27
N PHE A 98 -18.33 -11.90 -14.31
CA PHE A 98 -18.63 -10.47 -14.24
C PHE A 98 -19.44 -10.20 -12.96
N PRO A 99 -19.09 -9.18 -12.17
CA PRO A 99 -18.01 -8.19 -12.36
C PRO A 99 -16.62 -8.62 -11.84
N TRP A 100 -16.51 -9.69 -11.09
CA TRP A 100 -15.35 -10.03 -10.25
C TRP A 100 -14.06 -10.37 -11.00
N LEU A 101 -14.18 -11.14 -12.08
CA LEU A 101 -13.03 -11.57 -12.88
C LEU A 101 -12.85 -10.74 -14.16
N SER A 102 -13.41 -9.54 -14.18
CA SER A 102 -13.32 -8.61 -15.30
C SER A 102 -12.51 -7.36 -14.94
N LEU A 103 -11.61 -6.95 -15.83
CA LEU A 103 -10.89 -5.68 -15.69
C LEU A 103 -11.84 -4.47 -15.70
N PHE A 104 -13.01 -4.62 -16.29
CA PHE A 104 -14.04 -3.58 -16.41
C PHE A 104 -15.28 -3.89 -15.59
N GLY A 105 -15.13 -4.63 -14.49
CA GLY A 105 -16.25 -5.05 -13.65
C GLY A 105 -17.08 -3.92 -13.07
N LYS A 106 -16.47 -2.75 -12.86
CA LYS A 106 -17.15 -1.51 -12.41
C LYS A 106 -17.72 -0.67 -13.55
N GLY A 107 -17.60 -1.12 -14.81
CA GLY A 107 -17.86 -0.34 -16.01
C GLY A 107 -16.56 0.22 -16.62
N ILE A 108 -16.60 0.50 -17.91
CA ILE A 108 -15.42 0.98 -18.65
C ILE A 108 -15.02 2.37 -18.16
N GLU A 109 -15.98 3.27 -17.96
CA GLU A 109 -15.73 4.66 -17.53
C GLU A 109 -15.06 4.70 -16.16
N ASP A 110 -15.62 4.02 -15.16
CA ASP A 110 -15.07 3.99 -13.79
C ASP A 110 -13.71 3.30 -13.73
N SER A 111 -13.51 2.25 -14.52
CA SER A 111 -12.23 1.55 -14.58
C SER A 111 -11.13 2.41 -15.21
N LEU A 112 -11.44 3.12 -16.30
CA LEU A 112 -10.52 4.06 -16.93
C LEU A 112 -10.24 5.26 -16.02
N PHE A 113 -11.27 5.83 -15.39
CA PHE A 113 -11.12 6.92 -14.45
C PHE A 113 -10.21 6.54 -13.28
N SER A 114 -10.41 5.36 -12.71
CA SER A 114 -9.57 4.83 -11.64
C SER A 114 -8.12 4.63 -12.08
N LEU A 115 -7.90 4.11 -13.31
CA LEU A 115 -6.57 3.94 -13.88
C LEU A 115 -5.85 5.28 -14.06
N PHE A 116 -6.52 6.26 -14.68
CA PHE A 116 -5.94 7.60 -14.88
C PHE A 116 -5.68 8.30 -13.55
N SER A 117 -6.60 8.21 -12.60
CA SER A 117 -6.44 8.78 -11.26
C SER A 117 -5.23 8.18 -10.53
N MET A 118 -5.05 6.86 -10.62
CA MET A 118 -3.89 6.17 -10.05
C MET A 118 -2.58 6.62 -10.71
N VAL A 119 -2.52 6.70 -12.04
CA VAL A 119 -1.31 7.14 -12.76
C VAL A 119 -0.96 8.58 -12.40
N ILE A 120 -1.93 9.48 -12.39
CA ILE A 120 -1.72 10.89 -12.01
C ILE A 120 -1.28 10.98 -10.54
N GLY A 121 -1.92 10.22 -9.66
CA GLY A 121 -1.57 10.15 -8.23
C GLY A 121 -0.14 9.72 -8.00
N VAL A 122 0.30 8.67 -8.67
CA VAL A 122 1.70 8.18 -8.57
C VAL A 122 2.69 9.22 -9.09
N ILE A 123 2.44 9.82 -10.25
CA ILE A 123 3.33 10.84 -10.85
C ILE A 123 3.39 12.10 -9.97
N SER A 124 2.29 12.45 -9.31
CA SER A 124 2.21 13.63 -8.43
C SER A 124 2.80 13.39 -7.04
N THR A 125 3.10 12.15 -6.68
CA THR A 125 3.60 11.80 -5.34
C THR A 125 5.06 12.19 -5.20
N GLN A 126 5.33 13.13 -4.32
CA GLN A 126 6.66 13.73 -4.11
C GLN A 126 7.74 12.68 -3.78
N THR A 127 7.44 11.65 -3.02
CA THR A 127 8.41 10.62 -2.63
C THR A 127 8.95 9.85 -3.84
N TYR A 128 8.12 9.57 -4.84
CA TYR A 128 8.56 8.92 -6.08
C TYR A 128 9.42 9.86 -6.93
N VAL A 129 9.00 11.12 -7.02
CA VAL A 129 9.76 12.16 -7.75
C VAL A 129 11.13 12.38 -7.08
N GLN A 130 11.20 12.45 -5.76
CA GLN A 130 12.48 12.55 -5.02
C GLN A 130 13.38 11.35 -5.26
N ALA A 131 12.81 10.12 -5.26
CA ALA A 131 13.58 8.92 -5.55
C ALA A 131 14.20 8.95 -6.96
N LEU A 132 13.44 9.42 -7.96
CA LEU A 132 13.93 9.59 -9.33
C LEU A 132 15.07 10.60 -9.42
N PHE A 133 14.92 11.77 -8.77
CA PHE A 133 15.94 12.81 -8.77
C PHE A 133 17.17 12.48 -7.94
N SER A 134 17.09 11.52 -7.01
CA SER A 134 18.24 11.07 -6.22
C SER A 134 19.09 10.03 -6.96
N ALA A 135 18.65 9.54 -8.10
CA ALA A 135 19.40 8.60 -8.90
C ALA A 135 20.65 9.24 -9.53
N LYS A 136 21.72 8.47 -9.66
CA LYS A 136 23.01 8.92 -10.19
C LYS A 136 22.91 9.47 -11.62
N ASP A 137 22.07 8.85 -12.43
CA ASP A 137 21.83 9.20 -13.83
C ASP A 137 20.45 8.72 -14.28
N SER A 138 20.01 9.15 -15.45
CA SER A 138 18.70 8.80 -16.01
C SER A 138 18.54 7.30 -16.32
N ALA A 139 19.61 6.61 -16.64
CA ALA A 139 19.59 5.17 -16.90
C ALA A 139 19.33 4.38 -15.61
N THR A 140 19.98 4.79 -14.50
CA THR A 140 19.76 4.23 -13.18
C THR A 140 18.33 4.50 -12.70
N ALA A 141 17.80 5.71 -12.92
CA ALA A 141 16.41 6.05 -12.60
C ALA A 141 15.43 5.16 -13.39
N ALA A 142 15.62 5.03 -14.69
CA ALA A 142 14.78 4.19 -15.54
C ALA A 142 14.84 2.70 -15.14
N ALA A 143 16.03 2.17 -14.88
CA ALA A 143 16.22 0.80 -14.41
C ALA A 143 15.50 0.58 -13.07
N GLY A 144 15.58 1.54 -12.14
CA GLY A 144 14.88 1.52 -10.88
C GLY A 144 13.36 1.46 -11.04
N CYS A 145 12.80 2.28 -11.92
CA CYS A 145 11.36 2.26 -12.23
C CYS A 145 10.91 0.91 -12.81
N VAL A 146 11.65 0.37 -13.79
CA VAL A 146 11.31 -0.93 -14.40
C VAL A 146 11.40 -2.04 -13.35
N THR A 147 12.45 -2.05 -12.55
CA THR A 147 12.62 -3.05 -11.48
C THR A 147 11.50 -2.94 -10.45
N ALA A 148 11.14 -1.74 -10.03
CA ALA A 148 10.02 -1.53 -9.10
C ALA A 148 8.69 -2.02 -9.69
N ALA A 149 8.42 -1.74 -10.97
CA ALA A 149 7.23 -2.23 -11.65
C ALA A 149 7.17 -3.77 -11.68
N LEU A 150 8.29 -4.42 -12.03
CA LEU A 150 8.39 -5.88 -12.06
C LEU A 150 8.22 -6.52 -10.68
N ILE A 151 8.69 -5.85 -9.62
CA ILE A 151 8.55 -6.32 -8.24
C ILE A 151 7.10 -6.19 -7.76
N VAL A 152 6.38 -5.14 -8.16
CA VAL A 152 5.00 -4.88 -7.69
C VAL A 152 3.97 -5.78 -8.38
N ILE A 153 4.16 -6.12 -9.66
CA ILE A 153 3.21 -6.94 -10.42
C ILE A 153 2.82 -8.26 -9.70
N PRO A 154 3.76 -9.08 -9.19
CA PRO A 154 3.43 -10.34 -8.53
C PRO A 154 2.60 -10.20 -7.26
N VAL A 155 2.63 -9.03 -6.60
CA VAL A 155 1.87 -8.78 -5.36
C VAL A 155 0.38 -8.59 -5.62
N GLY A 156 0.03 -8.16 -6.81
CA GLY A 156 -1.37 -7.88 -7.16
C GLY A 156 -2.28 -9.11 -7.03
N LEU A 157 -1.83 -10.26 -7.52
CA LEU A 157 -2.64 -11.47 -7.54
C LEU A 157 -2.97 -12.00 -6.13
N PRO A 158 -2.01 -12.22 -5.22
CA PRO A 158 -2.32 -12.62 -3.85
C PRO A 158 -3.12 -11.57 -3.08
N SER A 159 -2.93 -10.28 -3.34
CA SER A 159 -3.75 -9.23 -2.72
C SER A 159 -5.22 -9.33 -3.13
N VAL A 160 -5.50 -9.63 -4.40
CA VAL A 160 -6.86 -9.87 -4.89
C VAL A 160 -7.46 -11.11 -4.21
N MET A 161 -6.69 -12.19 -4.04
CA MET A 161 -7.16 -13.41 -3.35
C MET A 161 -7.58 -13.12 -1.90
N ILE A 162 -6.79 -12.34 -1.18
CA ILE A 162 -7.13 -11.91 0.19
C ILE A 162 -8.43 -11.08 0.18
N GLY A 163 -8.56 -10.14 -0.75
CA GLY A 163 -9.77 -9.33 -0.86
C GLY A 163 -11.03 -10.14 -1.17
N MET A 164 -10.93 -11.11 -2.08
CA MET A 164 -12.04 -12.02 -2.40
C MET A 164 -12.42 -12.90 -1.21
N TYR A 165 -11.42 -13.42 -0.49
CA TYR A 165 -11.63 -14.20 0.74
C TYR A 165 -12.36 -13.38 1.81
N MET A 166 -11.89 -12.17 2.08
CA MET A 166 -12.52 -11.29 3.06
C MET A 166 -13.97 -10.97 2.68
N HIS A 167 -14.24 -10.70 1.41
CA HIS A 167 -15.60 -10.45 0.94
C HIS A 167 -16.52 -11.67 1.09
N ALA A 168 -16.00 -12.89 0.85
CA ALA A 168 -16.78 -14.11 0.96
C ALA A 168 -17.07 -14.52 2.41
N MET A 169 -16.09 -14.37 3.30
CA MET A 169 -16.17 -14.85 4.69
C MET A 169 -16.69 -13.78 5.66
N HIS A 170 -16.51 -12.52 5.32
CA HIS A 170 -16.86 -11.37 6.15
C HIS A 170 -17.60 -10.28 5.37
N PRO A 171 -18.79 -10.61 4.81
CA PRO A 171 -19.55 -9.66 4.00
C PRO A 171 -20.03 -8.43 4.79
N GLU A 172 -20.04 -8.52 6.12
CA GLU A 172 -20.36 -7.42 7.04
C GLU A 172 -19.26 -6.37 7.15
N ILE A 173 -18.02 -6.69 6.76
CA ILE A 173 -16.89 -5.75 6.82
C ILE A 173 -16.88 -4.95 5.52
N ASN A 174 -17.25 -3.67 5.62
CA ASN A 174 -17.06 -2.76 4.50
C ASN A 174 -15.57 -2.49 4.27
N ALA A 175 -15.18 -2.29 3.01
CA ALA A 175 -13.79 -2.01 2.63
C ALA A 175 -13.19 -0.75 3.30
N ILE A 176 -14.00 0.04 4.00
CA ILE A 176 -13.59 1.23 4.77
C ILE A 176 -13.22 0.85 6.22
N ASP A 177 -13.74 -0.27 6.72
CA ASP A 177 -13.55 -0.71 8.11
C ASP A 177 -12.45 -1.80 8.22
N ALA A 178 -11.91 -2.25 7.08
CA ALA A 178 -10.84 -3.23 6.97
C ALA A 178 -9.49 -2.55 6.69
#